data_b02b7f018ea11fcd2c5f842f9dd29cdc
#
_entry.id   b02b7f018ea11fcd2c5f842f9dd29cdc
#
_cell.length_a   1.000
_cell.length_b   1.000
_cell.length_c   1.000
_cell.angle_alpha   90.00
_cell.angle_beta   90.00
_cell.angle_gamma   90.00
#
_symmetry.space_group_name_H-M   'P 1'
#
loop_
_entity.id
_entity.type
_entity.pdbx_description
1 polymer ?
#
loop_
_entity_poly.entity_id
_entity_poly.type
_entity_poly.pdbx_seq_one_letter_code
_entity_poly.pdbx_strand_id
1 'polypeptide(L)'
;VNNDDSHAVLSEITRAEFSATKLSTSGGFLRAGNVTLLIGVEDERVSELIDLIGRFSRKRTQLVQPASTYINEPLMSAPVEITVGGATVFVLDVAQFYKL
;
A
#
# COMPACT_ATOMS: atom_id res chain seq x y z
N VAL A 1 -0.38 -2.51 -0.65
CA VAL A 1 0.22 -1.16 -0.70
C VAL A 1 1.31 -1.03 0.34
N ASN A 2 2.18 -0.09 0.12
CA ASN A 2 3.22 0.24 1.07
C ASN A 2 2.59 0.78 2.37
N ASN A 3 3.20 0.47 3.49
CA ASN A 3 2.69 0.90 4.79
C ASN A 3 2.55 2.43 4.88
N ASP A 4 3.49 3.17 4.29
CA ASP A 4 3.45 4.63 4.31
C ASP A 4 2.27 5.19 3.53
N ASP A 5 1.79 4.46 2.54
CA ASP A 5 0.67 4.88 1.70
C ASP A 5 -0.67 4.39 2.23
N SER A 6 -0.67 3.43 3.15
CA SER A 6 -1.89 2.75 3.57
C SER A 6 -2.93 3.67 4.17
N HIS A 7 -2.49 4.65 4.94
CA HIS A 7 -3.43 5.60 5.57
C HIS A 7 -4.14 6.45 4.54
N ALA A 8 -3.39 7.01 3.58
CA ALA A 8 -3.96 7.85 2.53
C ALA A 8 -4.89 7.04 1.63
N VAL A 9 -4.46 5.85 1.24
CA VAL A 9 -5.26 4.95 0.40
C VAL A 9 -6.56 4.59 1.11
N LEU A 10 -6.47 4.18 2.38
CA LEU A 10 -7.64 3.79 3.15
C LEU A 10 -8.61 4.95 3.34
N SER A 11 -8.08 6.14 3.62
CA SER A 11 -8.91 7.35 3.78
C SER A 11 -9.68 7.65 2.50
N GLU A 12 -9.03 7.58 1.35
CA GLU A 12 -9.67 7.88 0.08
C GLU A 12 -10.67 6.80 -0.35
N ILE A 13 -10.36 5.55 -0.05
CA ILE A 13 -11.29 4.44 -0.28
C ILE A 13 -12.57 4.66 0.53
N THR A 14 -12.42 5.01 1.79
CA THR A 14 -13.57 5.27 2.67
C THR A 14 -14.34 6.49 2.23
N ARG A 15 -13.65 7.56 1.80
CA ARG A 15 -14.31 8.77 1.31
C ARG A 15 -15.14 8.48 0.06
N ALA A 16 -14.66 7.59 -0.80
CA ALA A 16 -15.38 7.20 -2.00
C ALA A 16 -16.49 6.17 -1.73
N GLU A 17 -16.73 5.88 -0.46
CA GLU A 17 -17.78 4.97 0.01
C GLU A 17 -17.55 3.50 -0.35
N PHE A 18 -16.31 3.10 -0.49
CA PHE A 18 -15.97 1.67 -0.55
C PHE A 18 -15.75 1.14 0.86
N SER A 19 -16.04 -0.14 1.04
CA SER A 19 -15.75 -0.83 2.30
C SER A 19 -14.42 -1.55 2.20
N ALA A 20 -13.51 -1.25 3.10
CA ALA A 20 -12.20 -1.87 3.11
C ALA A 20 -11.87 -2.39 4.49
N THR A 21 -11.24 -3.55 4.52
CA THR A 21 -10.72 -4.14 5.76
C THR A 21 -9.21 -4.26 5.62
N LYS A 22 -8.50 -3.72 6.59
CA LYS A 22 -7.06 -3.86 6.67
C LYS A 22 -6.75 -5.19 7.33
N LEU A 23 -5.98 -6.03 6.65
CA LEU A 23 -5.60 -7.32 7.18
C LEU A 23 -4.33 -7.18 8.00
N SER A 24 -4.39 -7.71 9.21
CA SER A 24 -3.22 -7.79 10.07
C SER A 24 -2.67 -9.20 9.93
N THR A 25 -1.56 -9.32 9.25
CA THR A 25 -0.95 -10.63 9.04
C THR A 25 0.47 -10.63 9.55
N SER A 26 0.83 -11.72 10.19
CA SER A 26 2.19 -11.96 10.64
C SER A 26 2.88 -13.03 9.82
N GLY A 27 2.21 -13.52 8.78
CA GLY A 27 2.76 -14.59 7.95
C GLY A 27 3.74 -14.07 6.91
N GLY A 28 4.51 -15.00 6.34
CA GLY A 28 5.52 -14.66 5.37
C GLY A 28 5.02 -14.24 4.00
N PHE A 29 3.72 -14.19 3.79
CA PHE A 29 3.14 -13.81 2.52
C PHE A 29 3.27 -12.31 2.26
N LEU A 30 3.21 -11.51 3.31
CA LEU A 30 3.36 -10.07 3.20
C LEU A 30 4.77 -9.68 3.58
N ARG A 31 5.39 -8.89 2.73
CA ARG A 31 6.69 -8.33 3.04
C ARG A 31 6.55 -7.28 4.13
N ALA A 32 7.58 -7.16 4.94
CA ALA A 32 7.63 -6.10 5.93
C ALA A 32 7.46 -4.75 5.24
N GLY A 33 6.64 -3.88 5.81
CA GLY A 33 6.40 -2.56 5.27
C GLY A 33 5.23 -2.48 4.30
N ASN A 34 4.56 -3.59 4.01
CA ASN A 34 3.36 -3.60 3.16
C ASN A 34 2.11 -3.87 3.97
N VAL A 35 1.00 -3.36 3.46
CA VAL A 35 -0.32 -3.56 4.05
C VAL A 35 -1.24 -4.16 3.00
N THR A 36 -2.02 -5.15 3.40
CA THR A 36 -3.03 -5.75 2.54
C THR A 36 -4.40 -5.24 2.95
N LEU A 37 -5.16 -4.85 1.95
CA LEU A 37 -6.55 -4.43 2.12
C LEU A 37 -7.46 -5.39 1.39
N LEU A 38 -8.56 -5.74 2.01
CA LEU A 38 -9.62 -6.51 1.38
C LEU A 38 -10.79 -5.58 1.15
N ILE A 39 -11.24 -5.46 -0.10
CA ILE A 39 -12.24 -4.48 -0.45
C ILE A 39 -13.35 -5.17 -1.22
N GLY A 40 -14.58 -5.09 -0.69
CA GLY A 40 -15.75 -5.56 -1.42
C GLY A 40 -16.25 -4.45 -2.32
N VAL A 41 -16.51 -4.77 -3.60
CA VAL A 41 -16.85 -3.75 -4.58
C VAL A 41 -17.73 -4.37 -5.66
N GLU A 42 -18.67 -3.58 -6.18
CA GLU A 42 -19.45 -3.97 -7.34
C GLU A 42 -18.58 -3.97 -8.59
N ASP A 43 -18.88 -4.84 -9.54
CA ASP A 43 -18.08 -4.97 -10.75
C ASP A 43 -17.93 -3.64 -11.48
N GLU A 44 -18.99 -2.84 -11.50
CA GLU A 44 -18.99 -1.56 -12.22
C GLU A 44 -18.03 -0.54 -11.63
N ARG A 45 -17.63 -0.72 -10.38
CA ARG A 45 -16.78 0.24 -9.69
C ARG A 45 -15.33 -0.23 -9.56
N VAL A 46 -14.99 -1.38 -10.11
CA VAL A 46 -13.62 -1.92 -10.00
C VAL A 46 -12.61 -0.96 -10.62
N SER A 47 -12.88 -0.46 -11.81
CA SER A 47 -11.97 0.46 -12.50
C SER A 47 -11.76 1.74 -11.71
N GLU A 48 -12.81 2.29 -11.15
CA GLU A 48 -12.74 3.47 -10.31
C GLU A 48 -11.85 3.23 -9.10
N LEU A 49 -12.02 2.09 -8.47
CA LEU A 49 -11.24 1.73 -7.29
C LEU A 49 -9.75 1.56 -7.62
N ILE A 50 -9.45 0.90 -8.72
CA ILE A 50 -8.07 0.70 -9.15
C ILE A 50 -7.39 2.04 -9.45
N ASP A 51 -8.09 2.95 -10.12
CA ASP A 51 -7.56 4.28 -10.39
C ASP A 51 -7.27 5.04 -9.10
N LEU A 52 -8.17 4.95 -8.14
CA LEU A 52 -8.02 5.61 -6.86
C LEU A 52 -6.79 5.07 -6.13
N ILE A 53 -6.66 3.76 -6.06
CA ILE A 53 -5.51 3.14 -5.40
C ILE A 53 -4.21 3.59 -6.09
N GLY A 54 -4.21 3.59 -7.40
CA GLY A 54 -3.03 4.01 -8.16
C GLY A 54 -2.60 5.43 -7.89
N ARG A 55 -3.57 6.34 -7.73
CA ARG A 55 -3.26 7.75 -7.47
C ARG A 55 -2.59 7.97 -6.12
N PHE A 56 -2.97 7.20 -5.11
CA PHE A 56 -2.48 7.40 -3.75
C PHE A 56 -1.38 6.42 -3.35
N SER A 57 -0.96 5.54 -4.27
CA SER A 57 0.10 4.58 -4.00
C SER A 57 1.14 4.56 -5.11
N ARG A 58 1.31 5.68 -5.81
CA ARG A 58 2.21 5.77 -6.96
C ARG A 58 3.64 5.40 -6.59
N LYS A 59 4.28 4.63 -7.45
CA LYS A 59 5.72 4.39 -7.33
C LYS A 59 6.49 5.69 -7.41
N ARG A 60 7.46 5.82 -6.54
CA ARG A 60 8.32 7.01 -6.51
C ARG A 60 9.67 6.66 -5.95
N THR A 61 10.66 7.48 -6.28
CA THR A 61 12.00 7.34 -5.76
C THR A 61 12.15 8.28 -4.57
N GLN A 62 12.69 7.76 -3.49
CA GLN A 62 13.01 8.55 -2.31
C GLN A 62 14.49 8.47 -2.02
N LEU A 63 15.05 9.58 -1.58
CA LEU A 63 16.39 9.61 -1.06
C LEU A 63 16.33 9.34 0.43
N VAL A 64 17.02 8.31 0.86
CA VAL A 64 17.02 7.91 2.25
C VAL A 64 18.45 7.94 2.76
N GLN A 65 18.65 8.59 3.88
CA GLN A 65 19.94 8.55 4.55
C GLN A 65 20.14 7.15 5.11
N PRO A 66 21.30 6.55 4.86
CA PRO A 66 21.58 5.26 5.46
C PRO A 66 21.43 5.35 6.97
N ALA A 67 20.78 4.36 7.53
CA ALA A 67 20.56 4.31 8.97
C ALA A 67 21.84 4.11 9.76
N SER A 68 22.90 3.85 9.08
CA SER A 68 24.20 3.73 9.72
C SER A 68 24.62 5.10 10.21
N THR A 69 24.28 5.35 11.39
CA THR A 69 24.74 6.54 12.09
C THR A 69 26.16 6.37 12.55
N TYR A 70 26.99 5.78 11.74
CA TYR A 70 28.40 5.71 12.07
C TYR A 70 28.97 7.09 11.88
N ILE A 71 28.97 7.77 12.94
CA ILE A 71 29.35 9.17 13.04
C ILE A 71 30.72 9.44 12.47
N ASN A 72 31.55 8.41 12.43
CA ASN A 72 32.94 8.56 12.05
C ASN A 72 33.19 8.47 10.55
N GLU A 73 32.15 8.29 9.76
CA GLU A 73 32.31 8.15 8.33
C GLU A 73 31.34 9.02 7.56
N PRO A 74 31.54 10.33 7.62
CA PRO A 74 30.65 11.25 6.92
C PRO A 74 30.65 11.05 5.41
N LEU A 75 31.67 10.47 4.87
CA LEU A 75 31.74 10.20 3.44
C LEU A 75 30.83 9.06 3.01
N MET A 76 30.43 8.23 3.97
CA MET A 76 29.53 7.10 3.71
C MET A 76 28.07 7.44 3.90
N SER A 77 27.78 8.69 4.21
CA SER A 77 26.40 9.13 4.45
C SER A 77 25.72 9.64 3.20
N ALA A 78 26.17 9.24 2.03
CA ALA A 78 25.53 9.60 0.79
C ALA A 78 24.08 9.04 0.79
N PRO A 79 23.11 9.85 0.39
CA PRO A 79 21.73 9.36 0.29
C PRO A 79 21.64 8.19 -0.68
N VAL A 80 20.83 7.23 -0.34
CA VAL A 80 20.55 6.08 -1.18
C VAL A 80 19.18 6.27 -1.81
N GLU A 81 19.10 6.09 -3.12
CA GLU A 81 17.83 6.11 -3.82
C GLU A 81 17.13 4.77 -3.64
N ILE A 82 15.90 4.81 -3.17
CA ILE A 82 15.04 3.62 -3.11
C ILE A 82 13.73 3.93 -3.79
N THR A 83 13.16 2.91 -4.42
CA THR A 83 11.84 3.01 -5.00
C THR A 83 10.82 2.55 -3.97
N VAL A 84 9.85 3.40 -3.69
CA VAL A 84 8.78 3.09 -2.74
C VAL A 84 7.43 3.30 -3.41
N GLY A 85 6.39 2.75 -2.78
CA GLY A 85 5.05 2.90 -3.28
C GLY A 85 4.69 1.83 -4.30
N GLY A 86 3.64 2.12 -5.05
CA GLY A 86 3.03 1.16 -5.92
C GLY A 86 2.04 0.29 -5.16
N ALA A 87 1.29 -0.51 -5.89
CA ALA A 87 0.33 -1.43 -5.31
C ALA A 87 0.21 -2.64 -6.21
N THR A 88 -0.03 -3.79 -5.59
CA THR A 88 -0.40 -4.99 -6.31
C THR A 88 -1.87 -5.26 -6.02
N VAL A 89 -2.65 -5.47 -7.06
CA VAL A 89 -4.08 -5.65 -6.94
C VAL A 89 -4.47 -6.99 -7.55
N PHE A 90 -5.20 -7.78 -6.78
CA PHE A 90 -5.83 -9.00 -7.29
C PHE A 90 -7.34 -8.77 -7.28
N VAL A 91 -7.99 -8.99 -8.39
CA VAL A 91 -9.44 -8.89 -8.49
C VAL A 91 -10.00 -10.29 -8.56
N LEU A 92 -10.80 -10.65 -7.58
CA LEU A 92 -11.35 -11.99 -7.46
C LEU A 92 -12.87 -11.92 -7.47
N ASP A 93 -13.49 -12.90 -8.11
CA ASP A 93 -14.94 -13.02 -8.07
C ASP A 93 -15.37 -13.53 -6.71
N VAL A 94 -16.44 -12.95 -6.18
CA VAL A 94 -17.06 -13.40 -4.94
C VAL A 94 -18.20 -14.35 -5.31
N ALA A 95 -18.03 -15.62 -5.03
CA ALA A 95 -19.04 -16.61 -5.36
C ALA A 95 -20.30 -16.44 -4.53
N GLN A 96 -20.13 -16.11 -3.24
CA GLN A 96 -21.27 -15.93 -2.34
C GLN A 96 -20.90 -14.89 -1.29
N PHE A 97 -21.87 -14.09 -0.90
CA PHE A 97 -21.72 -13.07 0.11
C PHE A 97 -22.89 -13.13 1.08
N TYR A 98 -22.60 -13.27 2.35
CA TYR A 98 -23.61 -13.32 3.41
C TYR A 98 -23.29 -12.25 4.45
N LYS A 99 -24.30 -11.46 4.76
CA LYS A 99 -24.21 -10.49 5.85
C LYS A 99 -25.20 -10.94 6.93
N LEU A 100 -24.68 -11.53 7.97
CA LEU A 100 -25.49 -12.12 9.03
C LEU A 100 -25.86 -11.12 10.12
#